data_305745b7342f4f2fdb4f17f0dc647097
#
_entry.id   305745b7342f4f2fdb4f17f0dc647097
#
_cell.length_a   1.000
_cell.length_b   1.000
_cell.length_c   1.000
_cell.angle_alpha   90.00
_cell.angle_beta   90.00
_cell.angle_gamma   90.00
#
_symmetry.space_group_name_H-M   'P 1'
#
loop_
_entity.id
_entity.type
_entity.pdbx_description
1 polymer ?
#
loop_
_entity_poly.entity_id
_entity_poly.type
_entity_poly.pdbx_seq_one_letter_code
_entity_poly.pdbx_strand_id
1 'polypeptide(L)'
;TDPKLNLKYSFMNESMVTDLVIIDPDLTIGMPPKPTASVGLDALSHAMEVVIGVKQNAFSTPLAFDCIERIRKWLPIVYKNPGNREGRAQLSYAAHMAESTGGAANGHCVAHAIGARYHVVHGHSAIMVIPALIRHHAEASAENIAKLAEIFAVPKTGTAKEVADYVADAVLDFYKSF
;
A
#
# COMPACT_ATOMS: atom_id res chain seq x y z
N THR A 1 5.00 16.85 -9.51
CA THR A 1 6.02 17.47 -8.63
C THR A 1 6.51 18.77 -9.26
N ASP A 2 6.54 19.82 -8.49
CA ASP A 2 7.16 21.10 -8.88
C ASP A 2 8.57 21.13 -8.26
N PRO A 3 9.64 20.99 -9.07
CA PRO A 3 11.01 20.94 -8.55
C PRO A 3 11.51 22.30 -8.04
N LYS A 4 10.89 23.43 -8.46
CA LYS A 4 11.27 24.76 -8.00
C LYS A 4 10.73 25.06 -6.61
N LEU A 5 9.54 24.55 -6.31
CA LEU A 5 8.87 24.76 -5.01
C LEU A 5 9.07 23.59 -4.04
N ASN A 6 9.70 22.49 -4.49
CA ASN A 6 9.79 21.21 -3.77
C ASN A 6 8.41 20.73 -3.26
N LEU A 7 7.41 20.83 -4.11
CA LEU A 7 6.04 20.45 -3.81
C LEU A 7 5.53 19.37 -4.76
N LYS A 8 4.70 18.48 -4.26
CA LYS A 8 3.94 17.52 -5.03
C LYS A 8 2.45 17.87 -4.90
N TYR A 9 1.80 18.14 -6.03
CA TYR A 9 0.38 18.44 -6.10
C TYR A 9 -0.40 17.20 -6.50
N SER A 10 -1.53 16.97 -5.85
CA SER A 10 -2.54 16.03 -6.29
C SER A 10 -3.70 16.81 -6.92
N PHE A 11 -4.16 16.34 -8.08
CA PHE A 11 -5.30 16.89 -8.76
C PHE A 11 -6.41 15.84 -8.76
N MET A 12 -7.59 16.23 -8.30
CA MET A 12 -8.78 15.38 -8.29
C MET A 12 -9.94 16.17 -8.92
N ASN A 13 -10.53 15.60 -9.97
CA ASN A 13 -11.68 16.18 -10.63
C ASN A 13 -12.55 15.06 -11.19
N GLU A 14 -13.87 15.22 -11.16
CA GLU A 14 -14.82 14.22 -11.68
C GLU A 14 -14.60 13.94 -13.17
N SER A 15 -14.17 14.95 -13.95
CA SER A 15 -13.83 14.76 -15.37
C SER A 15 -12.61 13.87 -15.65
N MET A 16 -11.85 13.52 -14.61
CA MET A 16 -10.69 12.61 -14.70
C MET A 16 -11.06 11.15 -14.37
N VAL A 17 -12.32 10.88 -13.99
CA VAL A 17 -12.78 9.52 -13.73
C VAL A 17 -12.80 8.73 -15.03
N THR A 18 -12.20 7.55 -15.01
CA THR A 18 -12.05 6.68 -16.17
C THR A 18 -13.32 5.87 -16.40
N ASP A 19 -13.87 5.88 -17.61
CA ASP A 19 -15.06 5.08 -17.98
C ASP A 19 -14.73 3.59 -18.16
N LEU A 20 -13.49 3.27 -18.55
CA LEU A 20 -13.03 1.90 -18.78
C LEU A 20 -11.55 1.74 -18.37
N VAL A 21 -11.27 0.71 -17.61
CA VAL A 21 -9.91 0.31 -17.24
C VAL A 21 -9.59 -1.05 -17.85
N ILE A 22 -8.50 -1.12 -18.61
CA ILE A 22 -7.99 -2.37 -19.18
C ILE A 22 -6.69 -2.73 -18.43
N ILE A 23 -6.70 -3.87 -17.74
CA ILE A 23 -5.55 -4.37 -17.00
C ILE A 23 -4.86 -5.43 -17.84
N ASP A 24 -3.72 -5.08 -18.43
CA ASP A 24 -2.89 -6.00 -19.22
C ASP A 24 -1.55 -6.24 -18.50
N PRO A 25 -1.34 -7.45 -17.95
CA PRO A 25 -0.11 -7.77 -17.23
C PRO A 25 1.13 -7.76 -18.14
N ASP A 26 0.97 -7.99 -19.45
CA ASP A 26 2.08 -8.07 -20.39
C ASP A 26 2.79 -6.71 -20.54
N LEU A 27 2.08 -5.60 -20.31
CA LEU A 27 2.67 -4.25 -20.25
C LEU A 27 3.64 -4.04 -19.07
N THR A 28 3.56 -4.90 -18.05
CA THR A 28 4.39 -4.79 -16.84
C THR A 28 5.54 -5.79 -16.77
N ILE A 29 5.58 -6.80 -17.65
CA ILE A 29 6.60 -7.87 -17.64
C ILE A 29 8.03 -7.33 -17.73
N GLY A 30 8.25 -6.25 -18.52
CA GLY A 30 9.55 -5.61 -18.67
C GLY A 30 10.01 -4.73 -17.49
N MET A 31 9.17 -4.53 -16.48
CA MET A 31 9.49 -3.64 -15.36
C MET A 31 10.53 -4.28 -14.42
N PRO A 32 11.66 -3.59 -14.15
CA PRO A 32 12.72 -4.09 -13.28
C PRO A 32 12.26 -4.33 -11.83
N PRO A 33 13.01 -5.13 -11.03
CA PRO A 33 12.63 -5.44 -9.63
C PRO A 33 12.44 -4.22 -8.74
N LYS A 34 13.34 -3.22 -8.76
CA LYS A 34 13.23 -2.02 -7.90
C LYS A 34 11.98 -1.19 -8.17
N PRO A 35 11.63 -0.80 -9.42
CA PRO A 35 10.35 -0.20 -9.73
C PRO A 35 9.16 -1.10 -9.35
N THR A 36 9.25 -2.41 -9.59
CA THR A 36 8.20 -3.37 -9.18
C THR A 36 7.95 -3.30 -7.67
N ALA A 37 9.01 -3.32 -6.85
CA ALA A 37 8.89 -3.17 -5.41
C ALA A 37 8.23 -1.84 -5.03
N SER A 38 8.71 -0.73 -5.60
CA SER A 38 8.19 0.59 -5.28
C SER A 38 6.68 0.72 -5.55
N VAL A 39 6.21 0.31 -6.74
CA VAL A 39 4.77 0.43 -7.06
C VAL A 39 3.90 -0.57 -6.29
N GLY A 40 4.44 -1.76 -5.98
CA GLY A 40 3.74 -2.72 -5.13
C GLY A 40 3.61 -2.25 -3.68
N LEU A 41 4.65 -1.62 -3.14
CA LEU A 41 4.64 -1.03 -1.80
C LEU A 41 3.74 0.19 -1.72
N ASP A 42 3.63 0.97 -2.80
CA ASP A 42 2.70 2.06 -2.92
C ASP A 42 1.24 1.57 -2.83
N ALA A 43 0.88 0.59 -3.65
CA ALA A 43 -0.43 -0.05 -3.60
C ALA A 43 -0.73 -0.66 -2.22
N LEU A 44 0.28 -1.26 -1.56
CA LEU A 44 0.14 -1.75 -0.19
C LEU A 44 -0.19 -0.61 0.79
N SER A 45 0.49 0.53 0.66
CA SER A 45 0.27 1.67 1.55
C SER A 45 -1.14 2.26 1.38
N HIS A 46 -1.65 2.38 0.14
CA HIS A 46 -3.03 2.78 -0.13
C HIS A 46 -4.04 1.86 0.56
N ALA A 47 -3.90 0.55 0.40
CA ALA A 47 -4.79 -0.42 1.02
C ALA A 47 -4.70 -0.40 2.56
N MET A 48 -3.48 -0.28 3.12
CA MET A 48 -3.28 -0.14 4.56
C MET A 48 -3.98 1.10 5.11
N GLU A 49 -3.86 2.26 4.46
CA GLU A 49 -4.52 3.50 4.91
C GLU A 49 -6.04 3.39 4.91
N VAL A 50 -6.65 2.57 4.05
CA VAL A 50 -8.08 2.28 4.10
C VAL A 50 -8.43 1.49 5.35
N VAL A 51 -7.74 0.39 5.62
CA VAL A 51 -8.13 -0.52 6.72
C VAL A 51 -7.83 0.01 8.11
N ILE A 52 -6.84 0.92 8.25
CA ILE A 52 -6.50 1.54 9.54
C ILE A 52 -7.06 2.96 9.70
N GLY A 53 -7.57 3.57 8.64
CA GLY A 53 -8.02 4.97 8.63
C GLY A 53 -9.52 5.15 8.79
N VAL A 54 -10.00 6.36 8.54
CA VAL A 54 -11.41 6.77 8.67
C VAL A 54 -12.25 6.48 7.42
N LYS A 55 -11.64 6.02 6.33
CA LYS A 55 -12.33 5.72 5.05
C LYS A 55 -12.93 4.32 4.98
N GLN A 56 -12.97 3.60 6.10
CA GLN A 56 -13.52 2.26 6.19
C GLN A 56 -15.02 2.25 5.85
N ASN A 57 -15.41 1.33 4.99
CA ASN A 57 -16.81 1.08 4.67
C ASN A 57 -16.99 -0.34 4.12
N ALA A 58 -18.22 -0.79 3.98
CA ALA A 58 -18.54 -2.15 3.54
C ALA A 58 -18.03 -2.50 2.13
N PHE A 59 -17.71 -1.53 1.30
CA PHE A 59 -17.17 -1.73 -0.05
C PHE A 59 -15.64 -1.66 -0.07
N SER A 60 -15.05 -0.58 0.45
CA SER A 60 -13.61 -0.35 0.34
C SER A 60 -12.78 -1.26 1.25
N THR A 61 -13.27 -1.59 2.44
CA THR A 61 -12.50 -2.37 3.42
C THR A 61 -12.22 -3.81 2.96
N PRO A 62 -13.18 -4.59 2.43
CA PRO A 62 -12.90 -5.92 1.89
C PRO A 62 -11.93 -5.89 0.70
N LEU A 63 -12.09 -4.93 -0.21
CA LEU A 63 -11.18 -4.77 -1.34
C LEU A 63 -9.75 -4.45 -0.90
N ALA A 64 -9.60 -3.61 0.12
CA ALA A 64 -8.29 -3.28 0.67
C ALA A 64 -7.61 -4.50 1.30
N PHE A 65 -8.34 -5.35 2.00
CA PHE A 65 -7.80 -6.61 2.54
C PHE A 65 -7.36 -7.57 1.42
N ASP A 66 -8.19 -7.78 0.38
CA ASP A 66 -7.80 -8.61 -0.77
C ASP A 66 -6.54 -8.06 -1.46
N CYS A 67 -6.45 -6.73 -1.61
CA CYS A 67 -5.26 -6.06 -2.12
C CYS A 67 -4.01 -6.38 -1.29
N ILE A 68 -4.08 -6.26 0.04
CA ILE A 68 -2.97 -6.52 0.97
C ILE A 68 -2.51 -7.98 0.85
N GLU A 69 -3.43 -8.94 0.83
CA GLU A 69 -3.13 -10.37 0.69
C GLU A 69 -2.43 -10.68 -0.64
N ARG A 70 -2.92 -10.11 -1.76
CA ARG A 70 -2.30 -10.27 -3.08
C ARG A 70 -0.88 -9.71 -3.10
N ILE A 71 -0.68 -8.49 -2.60
CA ILE A 71 0.65 -7.87 -2.61
C ILE A 71 1.60 -8.67 -1.72
N ARG A 72 1.19 -9.05 -0.52
CA ARG A 72 2.00 -9.85 0.40
C ARG A 72 2.45 -11.17 -0.24
N LYS A 73 1.56 -11.83 -0.97
CA LYS A 73 1.85 -13.09 -1.66
C LYS A 73 2.72 -12.91 -2.91
N TRP A 74 2.33 -11.99 -3.79
CA TRP A 74 2.86 -11.94 -5.14
C TRP A 74 4.04 -11.00 -5.33
N LEU A 75 4.17 -9.95 -4.53
CA LEU A 75 5.27 -9.00 -4.68
C LEU A 75 6.65 -9.66 -4.51
N PRO A 76 6.89 -10.51 -3.48
CA PRO A 76 8.17 -11.20 -3.36
C PRO A 76 8.48 -12.15 -4.51
N ILE A 77 7.44 -12.78 -5.08
CA ILE A 77 7.57 -13.70 -6.22
C ILE A 77 7.99 -12.93 -7.47
N VAL A 78 7.26 -11.85 -7.79
CA VAL A 78 7.51 -11.04 -8.98
C VAL A 78 8.82 -10.25 -8.85
N TYR A 79 9.19 -9.82 -7.66
CA TYR A 79 10.48 -9.17 -7.42
C TYR A 79 11.66 -10.07 -7.78
N LYS A 80 11.59 -11.36 -7.42
CA LYS A 80 12.62 -12.37 -7.74
C LYS A 80 12.51 -12.89 -9.17
N ASN A 81 11.32 -12.96 -9.73
CA ASN A 81 11.04 -13.42 -11.09
C ASN A 81 10.14 -12.42 -11.83
N PRO A 82 10.70 -11.37 -12.41
CA PRO A 82 9.93 -10.32 -13.09
C PRO A 82 9.07 -10.81 -14.27
N GLY A 83 9.41 -11.94 -14.87
CA GLY A 83 8.67 -12.58 -15.96
C GLY A 83 7.46 -13.42 -15.52
N ASN A 84 7.16 -13.50 -14.21
CA ASN A 84 5.99 -14.24 -13.72
C ASN A 84 4.69 -13.52 -14.10
N ARG A 85 4.08 -13.92 -15.23
CA ARG A 85 2.89 -13.28 -15.81
C ARG A 85 1.69 -13.30 -14.86
N GLU A 86 1.45 -14.42 -14.17
CA GLU A 86 0.37 -14.53 -13.18
C GLU A 86 0.57 -13.54 -12.03
N GLY A 87 1.77 -13.49 -11.48
CA GLY A 87 2.11 -12.54 -10.42
C GLY A 87 1.95 -11.09 -10.88
N ARG A 88 2.33 -10.76 -12.12
CA ARG A 88 2.10 -9.44 -12.71
C ARG A 88 0.61 -9.11 -12.79
N ALA A 89 -0.23 -10.05 -13.23
CA ALA A 89 -1.67 -9.87 -13.26
C ALA A 89 -2.23 -9.59 -11.86
N GLN A 90 -1.82 -10.39 -10.86
CA GLN A 90 -2.28 -10.25 -9.49
C GLN A 90 -1.86 -8.90 -8.85
N LEU A 91 -0.64 -8.44 -9.11
CA LEU A 91 -0.18 -7.13 -8.64
C LEU A 91 -0.89 -5.98 -9.36
N SER A 92 -1.17 -6.09 -10.65
CA SER A 92 -1.91 -5.08 -11.41
C SER A 92 -3.36 -4.95 -10.91
N TYR A 93 -4.03 -6.08 -10.62
CA TYR A 93 -5.34 -6.07 -9.97
C TYR A 93 -5.29 -5.41 -8.60
N ALA A 94 -4.30 -5.78 -7.78
CA ALA A 94 -4.13 -5.20 -6.46
C ALA A 94 -3.92 -3.68 -6.51
N ALA A 95 -3.08 -3.19 -7.42
CA ALA A 95 -2.83 -1.76 -7.59
C ALA A 95 -4.10 -1.00 -8.01
N HIS A 96 -4.89 -1.56 -8.94
CA HIS A 96 -6.16 -0.96 -9.33
C HIS A 96 -7.19 -0.94 -8.20
N MET A 97 -7.31 -2.04 -7.45
CA MET A 97 -8.20 -2.10 -6.27
C MET A 97 -7.78 -1.11 -5.20
N ALA A 98 -6.48 -1.01 -4.90
CA ALA A 98 -5.96 -0.08 -3.91
C ALA A 98 -6.33 1.37 -4.24
N GLU A 99 -6.12 1.79 -5.49
CA GLU A 99 -6.47 3.14 -5.95
C GLU A 99 -7.99 3.37 -5.91
N SER A 100 -8.79 2.38 -6.34
CA SER A 100 -10.26 2.45 -6.35
C SER A 100 -10.88 2.56 -4.95
N THR A 101 -10.16 2.18 -3.90
CA THR A 101 -10.64 2.34 -2.51
C THR A 101 -10.47 3.76 -1.96
N GLY A 102 -9.77 4.64 -2.67
CA GLY A 102 -9.51 6.01 -2.24
C GLY A 102 -8.53 6.09 -1.06
N GLY A 103 -7.60 5.15 -0.97
CA GLY A 103 -6.71 4.93 0.16
C GLY A 103 -5.61 5.96 0.40
N ALA A 104 -5.52 7.03 -0.39
CA ALA A 104 -4.59 8.12 -0.08
C ALA A 104 -5.11 8.98 1.07
N ALA A 105 -4.42 8.99 2.19
CA ALA A 105 -4.80 9.71 3.41
C ALA A 105 -3.56 10.37 4.06
N ASN A 106 -3.48 10.35 5.39
CA ASN A 106 -2.44 11.04 6.14
C ASN A 106 -1.01 10.55 5.83
N GLY A 107 -0.83 9.25 5.58
CA GLY A 107 0.47 8.68 5.20
C GLY A 107 0.95 9.23 3.87
N HIS A 108 0.08 9.29 2.88
CA HIS A 108 0.41 9.86 1.58
C HIS A 108 0.73 11.35 1.64
N CYS A 109 0.06 12.13 2.52
CA CYS A 109 0.42 13.54 2.73
C CYS A 109 1.87 13.67 3.22
N VAL A 110 2.29 12.85 4.18
CA VAL A 110 3.67 12.81 4.68
C VAL A 110 4.63 12.33 3.60
N ALA A 111 4.26 11.27 2.86
CA ALA A 111 5.06 10.72 1.76
C ALA A 111 5.30 11.75 0.65
N HIS A 112 4.29 12.56 0.30
CA HIS A 112 4.44 13.64 -0.67
C HIS A 112 5.44 14.70 -0.21
N ALA A 113 5.38 15.11 1.06
CA ALA A 113 6.30 16.08 1.63
C ALA A 113 7.75 15.56 1.64
N ILE A 114 7.94 14.31 2.07
CA ILE A 114 9.26 13.63 2.08
C ILE A 114 9.79 13.47 0.65
N GLY A 115 8.98 12.92 -0.24
CA GLY A 115 9.36 12.66 -1.62
C GLY A 115 9.70 13.92 -2.40
N ALA A 116 8.95 15.01 -2.21
CA ALA A 116 9.24 16.29 -2.85
C ALA A 116 10.54 16.93 -2.37
N ARG A 117 10.81 16.83 -1.05
CA ARG A 117 11.97 17.51 -0.44
C ARG A 117 13.28 16.72 -0.55
N TYR A 118 13.19 15.39 -0.42
CA TYR A 118 14.37 14.53 -0.34
C TYR A 118 14.53 13.60 -1.55
N HIS A 119 13.67 13.74 -2.56
CA HIS A 119 13.66 12.93 -3.78
C HIS A 119 13.59 11.42 -3.53
N VAL A 120 12.92 11.02 -2.44
CA VAL A 120 12.65 9.60 -2.15
C VAL A 120 11.61 9.08 -3.13
N VAL A 121 11.85 7.88 -3.66
CA VAL A 121 10.90 7.21 -4.55
C VAL A 121 9.55 7.01 -3.86
N HIS A 122 8.45 7.31 -4.55
CA HIS A 122 7.12 7.50 -3.94
C HIS A 122 6.66 6.30 -3.10
N GLY A 123 6.68 5.10 -3.65
CA GLY A 123 6.24 3.91 -2.90
C GLY A 123 7.05 3.62 -1.65
N HIS A 124 8.36 3.94 -1.67
CA HIS A 124 9.19 3.84 -0.46
C HIS A 124 8.81 4.89 0.58
N SER A 125 8.55 6.14 0.17
CA SER A 125 8.12 7.18 1.09
C SER A 125 6.72 6.92 1.66
N ALA A 126 5.82 6.28 0.89
CA ALA A 126 4.49 5.92 1.33
C ALA A 126 4.50 4.80 2.37
N ILE A 127 5.18 3.69 2.07
CA ILE A 127 5.18 2.52 2.97
C ILE A 127 5.92 2.77 4.29
N MET A 128 6.98 3.59 4.30
CA MET A 128 7.76 3.85 5.51
C MET A 128 6.98 4.56 6.63
N VAL A 129 5.88 5.21 6.30
CA VAL A 129 5.01 5.91 7.27
C VAL A 129 3.98 4.95 7.89
N ILE A 130 3.62 3.88 7.18
CA ILE A 130 2.56 2.94 7.59
C ILE A 130 2.77 2.32 8.98
N PRO A 131 3.97 1.86 9.39
CA PRO A 131 4.18 1.32 10.73
C PRO A 131 3.82 2.31 11.85
N ALA A 132 4.12 3.59 11.67
CA ALA A 132 3.75 4.62 12.63
C ALA A 132 2.24 4.85 12.68
N LEU A 133 1.56 4.82 11.53
CA LEU A 133 0.11 4.96 11.46
C LEU A 133 -0.62 3.76 12.09
N ILE A 134 -0.13 2.54 11.89
CA ILE A 134 -0.69 1.34 12.54
C ILE A 134 -0.66 1.51 14.06
N ARG A 135 0.47 1.92 14.63
CA ARG A 135 0.61 2.18 16.06
C ARG A 135 -0.30 3.32 16.54
N HIS A 136 -0.40 4.38 15.76
CA HIS A 136 -1.25 5.54 16.10
C HIS A 136 -2.73 5.17 16.14
N HIS A 137 -3.19 4.32 15.23
CA HIS A 137 -4.59 3.89 15.13
C HIS A 137 -4.90 2.59 15.87
N ALA A 138 -4.01 2.10 16.74
CA ALA A 138 -4.10 0.81 17.41
C ALA A 138 -5.47 0.54 18.04
N GLU A 139 -6.01 1.48 18.79
CA GLU A 139 -7.29 1.34 19.49
C GLU A 139 -8.48 1.57 18.55
N ALA A 140 -8.40 2.61 17.70
CA ALA A 140 -9.49 2.99 16.81
C ALA A 140 -9.76 1.95 15.70
N SER A 141 -8.75 1.18 15.30
CA SER A 141 -8.82 0.20 14.23
C SER A 141 -8.45 -1.21 14.69
N ALA A 142 -8.62 -1.51 15.98
CA ALA A 142 -8.18 -2.76 16.61
C ALA A 142 -8.67 -4.03 15.87
N GLU A 143 -9.93 -4.07 15.44
CA GLU A 143 -10.50 -5.21 14.71
C GLU A 143 -9.79 -5.45 13.37
N ASN A 144 -9.55 -4.38 12.61
CA ASN A 144 -8.86 -4.49 11.32
C ASN A 144 -7.37 -4.80 11.49
N ILE A 145 -6.74 -4.25 12.52
CA ILE A 145 -5.34 -4.56 12.86
C ILE A 145 -5.19 -6.03 13.27
N ALA A 146 -6.17 -6.61 13.95
CA ALA A 146 -6.18 -8.04 14.24
C ALA A 146 -6.30 -8.91 12.97
N LYS A 147 -7.05 -8.48 11.97
CA LYS A 147 -7.10 -9.14 10.64
C LYS A 147 -5.76 -8.99 9.90
N LEU A 148 -5.11 -7.83 10.00
CA LEU A 148 -3.76 -7.66 9.45
C LEU A 148 -2.76 -8.59 10.13
N ALA A 149 -2.87 -8.82 11.45
CA ALA A 149 -2.02 -9.76 12.17
C ALA A 149 -2.15 -11.20 11.59
N GLU A 150 -3.35 -11.63 11.20
CA GLU A 150 -3.56 -12.91 10.50
C GLU A 150 -2.85 -12.93 9.14
N ILE A 151 -3.03 -11.87 8.33
CA ILE A 151 -2.42 -11.78 7.00
C ILE A 151 -0.89 -11.79 7.11
N PHE A 152 -0.30 -11.09 8.07
CA PHE A 152 1.15 -11.05 8.28
C PHE A 152 1.70 -12.19 9.11
N ALA A 153 0.82 -13.11 9.58
CA ALA A 153 1.18 -14.28 10.39
C ALA A 153 1.94 -13.90 11.68
N VAL A 154 1.46 -12.88 12.37
CA VAL A 154 1.98 -12.42 13.66
C VAL A 154 0.94 -12.61 14.77
N PRO A 155 1.33 -12.55 16.07
CA PRO A 155 0.39 -12.71 17.17
C PRO A 155 -0.75 -11.69 17.12
N LYS A 156 -1.98 -12.18 17.34
CA LYS A 156 -3.20 -11.36 17.39
C LYS A 156 -3.82 -11.30 18.80
N THR A 157 -3.13 -11.86 19.79
CA THR A 157 -3.53 -11.86 21.19
C THR A 157 -2.72 -10.83 21.95
N GLY A 158 -3.36 -10.15 22.89
CA GLY A 158 -2.78 -9.06 23.68
C GLY A 158 -3.64 -7.80 23.64
N THR A 159 -3.09 -6.70 24.09
CA THR A 159 -3.69 -5.37 23.98
C THR A 159 -3.68 -4.91 22.52
N ALA A 160 -4.57 -3.98 22.16
CA ALA A 160 -4.60 -3.40 20.81
C ALA A 160 -3.23 -2.82 20.41
N LYS A 161 -2.48 -2.23 21.36
CA LYS A 161 -1.14 -1.68 21.13
C LYS A 161 -0.12 -2.77 20.83
N GLU A 162 -0.10 -3.86 21.60
CA GLU A 162 0.81 -4.99 21.36
C GLU A 162 0.57 -5.63 19.99
N VAL A 163 -0.70 -5.85 19.60
CA VAL A 163 -1.04 -6.38 18.27
C VAL A 163 -0.62 -5.41 17.18
N ALA A 164 -0.85 -4.11 17.37
CA ALA A 164 -0.41 -3.08 16.42
C ALA A 164 1.11 -3.03 16.27
N ASP A 165 1.87 -3.22 17.36
CA ASP A 165 3.34 -3.31 17.31
C ASP A 165 3.80 -4.51 16.48
N TYR A 166 3.23 -5.70 16.68
CA TYR A 166 3.56 -6.88 15.88
C TYR A 166 3.27 -6.66 14.38
N VAL A 167 2.12 -6.08 14.05
CA VAL A 167 1.77 -5.80 12.65
C VAL A 167 2.69 -4.75 12.05
N ALA A 168 2.97 -3.67 12.78
CA ALA A 168 3.84 -2.60 12.32
C ALA A 168 5.26 -3.10 12.04
N ASP A 169 5.81 -3.95 12.91
CA ASP A 169 7.12 -4.55 12.73
C ASP A 169 7.13 -5.51 11.53
N ALA A 170 6.09 -6.33 11.36
CA ALA A 170 5.96 -7.21 10.20
C ALA A 170 5.87 -6.46 8.87
N VAL A 171 5.15 -5.33 8.82
CA VAL A 171 5.10 -4.46 7.64
C VAL A 171 6.47 -3.85 7.36
N LEU A 172 7.19 -3.42 8.39
CA LEU A 172 8.54 -2.89 8.26
C LEU A 172 9.52 -3.95 7.73
N ASP A 173 9.43 -5.18 8.23
CA ASP A 173 10.27 -6.30 7.77
C ASP A 173 9.93 -6.70 6.34
N PHE A 174 8.64 -6.70 5.98
CA PHE A 174 8.21 -6.91 4.60
C PHE A 174 8.81 -5.83 3.67
N TYR A 175 8.74 -4.56 4.06
CA TYR A 175 9.35 -3.46 3.31
C TYR A 175 10.86 -3.64 3.14
N LYS A 176 11.59 -4.01 4.20
CA LYS A 176 13.05 -4.20 4.17
C LYS A 176 13.50 -5.40 3.32
N SER A 177 12.57 -6.26 2.90
CA SER A 177 12.90 -7.43 2.08
C SER A 177 13.11 -7.10 0.58
N PHE A 178 12.92 -5.85 0.18
CA PHE A 178 13.08 -5.31 -1.18
C PHE A 178 14.14 -4.21 -1.25
#